data_de054e21e23a5255492cfadb14ef9850
#
_entry.id   de054e21e23a5255492cfadb14ef9850
#
_cell.length_a   1.000
_cell.length_b   1.000
_cell.length_c   1.000
_cell.angle_alpha   90.00
_cell.angle_beta   90.00
_cell.angle_gamma   90.00
#
_symmetry.space_group_name_H-M   'P 1'
#
loop_
_entity.id
_entity.type
_entity.pdbx_description
1 polymer ?
#
loop_
_entity_poly.entity_id
_entity_poly.type
_entity_poly.pdbx_seq_one_letter_code
_entity_poly.pdbx_strand_id
1 'polypeptide(L)'
;MIKKERVVTVEGLSDGKGSVEIHHILEDEDLMGHGTMFARVIVKPHSSIGWHQHVGNTEPYYILKGVGTFVDNDGTKTEVHPGDVCSIKVGQWHAMENNTDEDMEMIAFVMNE
;
A
#
# COMPACT_ATOMS: atom_id res chain seq x y z
N MET A 1 2.59 -23.07 -13.72
CA MET A 1 1.40 -22.24 -13.98
C MET A 1 1.80 -20.77 -14.02
N ILE A 2 1.32 -20.07 -15.02
CA ILE A 2 1.58 -18.62 -15.15
C ILE A 2 0.23 -17.91 -15.16
N LYS A 3 0.12 -16.82 -14.40
CA LYS A 3 -1.04 -15.97 -14.41
C LYS A 3 -0.63 -14.50 -14.45
N LYS A 4 -1.53 -13.63 -14.87
CA LYS A 4 -1.30 -12.19 -14.95
C LYS A 4 -1.88 -11.51 -13.74
N GLU A 5 -1.29 -10.38 -13.36
CA GLU A 5 -1.84 -9.53 -12.31
C GLU A 5 -3.25 -9.03 -12.68
N ARG A 6 -4.10 -8.86 -11.67
CA ARG A 6 -5.43 -8.28 -11.83
C ARG A 6 -5.40 -6.84 -11.35
N VAL A 7 -5.74 -5.91 -12.23
CA VAL A 7 -5.65 -4.48 -11.95
C VAL A 7 -7.01 -3.92 -11.57
N VAL A 8 -7.06 -3.20 -10.45
CA VAL A 8 -8.24 -2.47 -9.98
C VAL A 8 -7.82 -1.03 -9.71
N THR A 9 -8.60 -0.08 -10.22
CA THR A 9 -8.42 1.35 -9.91
C THR A 9 -9.45 1.74 -8.86
N VAL A 10 -8.98 2.34 -7.77
CA VAL A 10 -9.82 2.76 -6.64
C VAL A 10 -9.71 4.27 -6.47
N GLU A 11 -10.86 4.93 -6.49
CA GLU A 11 -10.96 6.36 -6.16
C GLU A 11 -11.23 6.50 -4.66
N GLY A 12 -10.47 7.37 -3.97
CA GLY A 12 -10.71 7.67 -2.56
C GLY A 12 -10.46 6.49 -1.63
N LEU A 13 -9.43 5.69 -1.88
CA LEU A 13 -9.11 4.52 -1.05
C LEU A 13 -8.87 4.91 0.41
N SER A 14 -9.63 4.31 1.33
CA SER A 14 -9.58 4.62 2.76
C SER A 14 -9.81 6.10 3.05
N ASP A 15 -10.75 6.74 2.33
CA ASP A 15 -11.03 8.17 2.39
C ASP A 15 -9.84 9.06 1.99
N GLY A 16 -8.90 8.51 1.23
CA GLY A 16 -7.79 9.26 0.65
C GLY A 16 -8.22 10.11 -0.53
N LYS A 17 -7.23 10.77 -1.14
CA LYS A 17 -7.44 11.63 -2.31
C LYS A 17 -7.12 10.88 -3.58
N GLY A 18 -7.80 11.28 -4.68
CA GLY A 18 -7.49 10.86 -6.03
C GLY A 18 -7.58 9.35 -6.23
N SER A 19 -6.66 8.79 -7.01
CA SER A 19 -6.75 7.40 -7.42
C SER A 19 -5.50 6.59 -7.12
N VAL A 20 -5.72 5.29 -6.90
CA VAL A 20 -4.70 4.30 -6.63
C VAL A 20 -4.99 3.10 -7.52
N GLU A 21 -3.98 2.58 -8.21
CA GLU A 21 -4.08 1.32 -8.94
C GLU A 21 -3.52 0.20 -8.09
N ILE A 22 -4.32 -0.86 -7.92
CA ILE A 22 -3.89 -2.05 -7.19
C ILE A 22 -3.72 -3.16 -8.22
N HIS A 23 -2.49 -3.61 -8.40
CA HIS A 23 -2.12 -4.72 -9.27
C HIS A 23 -1.95 -5.96 -8.40
N HIS A 24 -3.01 -6.76 -8.28
CA HIS A 24 -3.02 -7.95 -7.44
C HIS A 24 -2.10 -9.02 -8.04
N ILE A 25 -1.11 -9.46 -7.26
CA ILE A 25 -0.12 -10.46 -7.67
C ILE A 25 -0.53 -11.84 -7.17
N LEU A 26 -0.80 -11.95 -5.87
CA LEU A 26 -1.34 -13.17 -5.25
C LEU A 26 -2.67 -12.83 -4.60
N GLU A 27 -3.63 -13.72 -4.72
CA GLU A 27 -4.98 -13.54 -4.17
C GLU A 27 -5.47 -14.82 -3.51
N ASP A 28 -6.40 -14.67 -2.56
CA ASP A 28 -7.21 -15.75 -1.97
C ASP A 28 -6.42 -17.06 -1.72
N GLU A 29 -6.65 -18.08 -2.53
CA GLU A 29 -6.03 -19.40 -2.37
C GLU A 29 -4.50 -19.37 -2.47
N ASP A 30 -3.94 -18.45 -3.26
CA ASP A 30 -2.49 -18.29 -3.39
C ASP A 30 -1.85 -17.90 -2.05
N LEU A 31 -2.59 -17.20 -1.21
CA LEU A 31 -2.10 -16.70 0.08
C LEU A 31 -2.35 -17.69 1.23
N MET A 32 -3.12 -18.75 0.97
CA MET A 32 -3.33 -19.86 1.88
C MET A 32 -3.77 -19.47 3.30
N GLY A 33 -4.57 -18.41 3.40
CA GLY A 33 -5.04 -17.88 4.69
C GLY A 33 -4.01 -17.04 5.45
N HIS A 34 -2.79 -16.85 4.91
CA HIS A 34 -1.73 -16.10 5.57
C HIS A 34 -1.77 -14.60 5.27
N GLY A 35 -2.59 -14.19 4.32
CA GLY A 35 -2.75 -12.81 3.96
C GLY A 35 -4.02 -12.58 3.14
N THR A 36 -4.34 -11.31 2.93
CA THR A 36 -5.53 -10.91 2.16
C THR A 36 -5.18 -10.12 0.91
N MET A 37 -3.94 -9.66 0.78
CA MET A 37 -3.47 -8.94 -0.39
C MET A 37 -1.95 -9.07 -0.53
N PHE A 38 -1.49 -9.33 -1.73
CA PHE A 38 -0.10 -9.18 -2.13
C PHE A 38 -0.13 -8.49 -3.49
N ALA A 39 0.26 -7.23 -3.53
CA ALA A 39 0.02 -6.40 -4.70
C ALA A 39 1.14 -5.39 -4.95
N ARG A 40 1.25 -5.00 -6.22
CA ARG A 40 2.00 -3.82 -6.63
C ARG A 40 1.00 -2.68 -6.69
N VAL A 41 1.24 -1.64 -5.92
CA VAL A 41 0.32 -0.52 -5.74
C VAL A 41 0.95 0.74 -6.34
N ILE A 42 0.20 1.42 -7.18
CA ILE A 42 0.61 2.70 -7.78
C ILE A 42 -0.27 3.79 -7.20
N VAL A 43 0.32 4.67 -6.42
CA VAL A 43 -0.35 5.87 -5.92
C VAL A 43 -0.13 6.97 -6.94
N LYS A 44 -1.21 7.41 -7.60
CA LYS A 44 -1.15 8.38 -8.68
C LYS A 44 -0.69 9.76 -8.16
N PRO A 45 -0.26 10.67 -9.05
CA PRO A 45 0.14 12.02 -8.62
C PRO A 45 -0.93 12.69 -7.76
N HIS A 46 -0.50 13.34 -6.68
CA HIS A 46 -1.36 14.08 -5.73
C HIS A 46 -2.52 13.24 -5.18
N SER A 47 -2.30 11.94 -5.07
CA SER A 47 -3.26 10.98 -4.54
C SER A 47 -2.74 10.38 -3.25
N SER A 48 -3.61 9.69 -2.52
CA SER A 48 -3.21 9.06 -1.26
C SER A 48 -4.06 7.85 -0.94
N ILE A 49 -3.47 6.94 -0.16
CA ILE A 49 -4.19 5.93 0.60
C ILE A 49 -4.44 6.58 1.97
N GLY A 50 -5.70 6.77 2.36
CA GLY A 50 -6.05 7.49 3.57
C GLY A 50 -5.71 6.74 4.85
N TRP A 51 -5.88 7.42 5.97
CA TRP A 51 -5.59 6.90 7.31
C TRP A 51 -6.51 5.73 7.63
N HIS A 52 -5.93 4.55 7.93
CA HIS A 52 -6.70 3.34 8.21
C HIS A 52 -5.96 2.42 9.18
N GLN A 53 -6.73 1.58 9.86
CA GLN A 53 -6.23 0.63 10.86
C GLN A 53 -6.12 -0.78 10.28
N HIS A 54 -5.09 -1.50 10.68
CA HIS A 54 -4.93 -2.92 10.39
C HIS A 54 -5.31 -3.75 11.62
N VAL A 55 -6.51 -4.31 11.61
CA VAL A 55 -7.02 -5.14 12.72
C VAL A 55 -6.80 -6.61 12.39
N GLY A 56 -6.02 -7.32 13.23
CA GLY A 56 -5.71 -8.74 13.03
C GLY A 56 -4.69 -9.01 11.91
N ASN A 57 -4.09 -7.97 11.36
CA ASN A 57 -3.07 -8.08 10.32
C ASN A 57 -2.11 -6.90 10.38
N THR A 58 -1.10 -6.93 9.52
CA THR A 58 -0.23 -5.80 9.27
C THR A 58 -0.01 -5.65 7.77
N GLU A 59 0.54 -4.51 7.33
CA GLU A 59 0.81 -4.25 5.93
C GLU A 59 2.13 -3.53 5.75
N PRO A 60 3.24 -4.25 5.49
CA PRO A 60 4.47 -3.59 5.07
C PRO A 60 4.36 -3.08 3.64
N TYR A 61 4.99 -1.92 3.39
CA TYR A 61 5.19 -1.36 2.06
C TYR A 61 6.66 -1.41 1.71
N TYR A 62 6.98 -1.81 0.50
CA TYR A 62 8.33 -1.74 -0.05
C TYR A 62 8.32 -0.82 -1.26
N ILE A 63 9.03 0.30 -1.19
CA ILE A 63 8.99 1.33 -2.22
C ILE A 63 9.84 0.91 -3.41
N LEU A 64 9.24 0.89 -4.59
CA LEU A 64 9.89 0.49 -5.85
C LEU A 64 10.29 1.68 -6.71
N LYS A 65 9.45 2.73 -6.76
CA LYS A 65 9.63 3.83 -7.70
C LYS A 65 8.96 5.09 -7.16
N GLY A 66 9.55 6.25 -7.47
CA GLY A 66 8.99 7.53 -7.08
C GLY A 66 9.25 7.88 -5.63
N VAL A 67 8.55 8.90 -5.15
CA VAL A 67 8.69 9.44 -3.80
C VAL A 67 7.33 9.45 -3.13
N GLY A 68 7.25 8.80 -1.96
CA GLY A 68 6.05 8.80 -1.15
C GLY A 68 6.25 9.57 0.16
N THR A 69 5.15 9.87 0.82
CA THR A 69 5.14 10.39 2.19
C THR A 69 4.39 9.37 3.04
N PHE A 70 5.14 8.65 3.86
CA PHE A 70 4.57 7.65 4.76
C PHE A 70 4.07 8.30 6.04
N VAL A 71 2.83 8.01 6.42
CA VAL A 71 2.25 8.47 7.69
C VAL A 71 2.24 7.29 8.65
N ASP A 72 3.09 7.36 9.66
CA ASP A 72 3.25 6.30 10.66
C ASP A 72 2.15 6.35 11.72
N ASN A 73 2.06 5.32 12.54
CA ASN A 73 1.03 5.17 13.55
C ASN A 73 0.93 6.34 14.54
N ASP A 74 2.04 7.02 14.82
CA ASP A 74 2.06 8.21 15.68
C ASP A 74 1.76 9.51 14.93
N GLY A 75 1.43 9.43 13.64
CA GLY A 75 1.16 10.57 12.78
C GLY A 75 2.40 11.21 12.16
N THR A 76 3.60 10.71 12.46
CA THR A 76 4.83 11.22 11.87
C THR A 76 4.83 10.99 10.36
N LYS A 77 5.12 12.05 9.59
CA LYS A 77 5.24 11.98 8.14
C LYS A 77 6.70 11.94 7.74
N THR A 78 7.07 10.94 6.95
CA THR A 78 8.44 10.75 6.48
C THR A 78 8.45 10.56 4.98
N GLU A 79 9.31 11.29 4.28
CA GLU A 79 9.54 11.07 2.86
C GLU A 79 10.27 9.75 2.66
N VAL A 80 9.77 8.92 1.75
CA VAL A 80 10.31 7.58 1.47
C VAL A 80 10.65 7.44 -0.01
N HIS A 81 11.66 6.60 -0.30
CA HIS A 81 12.29 6.44 -1.60
C HIS A 81 12.46 4.96 -1.94
N PRO A 82 12.77 4.62 -3.20
CA PRO A 82 13.01 3.22 -3.59
C PRO A 82 14.00 2.52 -2.66
N GLY A 83 13.61 1.33 -2.21
CA GLY A 83 14.39 0.53 -1.26
C GLY A 83 14.00 0.73 0.20
N ASP A 84 13.18 1.73 0.51
CA ASP A 84 12.67 1.91 1.87
C ASP A 84 11.55 0.91 2.17
N VAL A 85 11.53 0.43 3.41
CA VAL A 85 10.46 -0.42 3.95
C VAL A 85 9.69 0.37 4.99
N CYS A 86 8.37 0.48 4.79
CA CYS A 86 7.47 1.11 5.74
C CYS A 86 6.68 0.03 6.45
N SER A 87 6.81 -0.09 7.75
CA SER A 87 6.12 -1.13 8.50
C SER A 87 5.32 -0.56 9.67
N ILE A 88 4.29 -1.29 10.04
CA ILE A 88 3.49 -1.04 11.24
C ILE A 88 3.32 -2.37 11.97
N LYS A 89 2.88 -2.31 13.22
CA LYS A 89 2.51 -3.50 13.99
C LYS A 89 1.02 -3.78 13.84
N VAL A 90 0.64 -5.02 14.13
CA VAL A 90 -0.77 -5.42 14.16
C VAL A 90 -1.57 -4.46 15.04
N GLY A 91 -2.71 -4.01 14.54
CA GLY A 91 -3.60 -3.08 15.23
C GLY A 91 -3.25 -1.61 15.05
N GLN A 92 -2.13 -1.29 14.42
CA GLN A 92 -1.71 0.10 14.19
C GLN A 92 -2.34 0.69 12.94
N TRP A 93 -2.21 2.00 12.83
CA TRP A 93 -2.74 2.82 11.75
C TRP A 93 -1.62 3.36 10.88
N HIS A 94 -1.90 3.58 9.61
CA HIS A 94 -0.99 4.25 8.68
C HIS A 94 -1.73 4.88 7.50
N ALA A 95 -0.96 5.61 6.70
CA ALA A 95 -1.38 6.15 5.42
C ALA A 95 -0.16 6.30 4.50
N MET A 96 -0.40 6.48 3.21
CA MET A 96 0.63 6.80 2.23
C MET A 96 0.13 7.90 1.30
N GLU A 97 0.92 8.95 1.17
CA GLU A 97 0.61 10.08 0.30
C GLU A 97 1.61 10.14 -0.85
N ASN A 98 1.14 10.52 -2.01
CA ASN A 98 1.99 10.94 -3.12
C ASN A 98 1.76 12.42 -3.38
N ASN A 99 2.68 13.26 -2.92
CA ASN A 99 2.61 14.70 -3.04
C ASN A 99 3.43 15.23 -4.22
N THR A 100 3.66 14.39 -5.23
CA THR A 100 4.46 14.70 -6.42
C THR A 100 3.63 14.66 -7.68
N ASP A 101 4.23 15.10 -8.80
CA ASP A 101 3.60 15.09 -10.14
C ASP A 101 3.81 13.76 -10.88
N GLU A 102 4.44 12.78 -10.25
CA GLU A 102 4.74 11.48 -10.86
C GLU A 102 4.13 10.33 -10.07
N ASP A 103 3.98 9.17 -10.70
CA ASP A 103 3.52 7.96 -10.03
C ASP A 103 4.51 7.54 -8.93
N MET A 104 3.96 7.03 -7.83
CA MET A 104 4.73 6.35 -6.80
C MET A 104 4.29 4.90 -6.76
N GLU A 105 5.24 3.98 -6.72
CA GLU A 105 4.97 2.55 -6.85
C GLU A 105 5.61 1.78 -5.70
N MET A 106 4.86 0.84 -5.14
CA MET A 106 5.31 0.04 -4.00
C MET A 106 4.71 -1.37 -4.05
N ILE A 107 5.34 -2.31 -3.37
CA ILE A 107 4.74 -3.60 -3.03
C ILE A 107 4.05 -3.46 -1.68
N ALA A 108 2.82 -3.97 -1.59
CA ALA A 108 2.05 -4.02 -0.35
C ALA A 108 1.63 -5.47 -0.07
N PHE A 109 1.84 -5.91 1.16
CA PHE A 109 1.44 -7.25 1.59
C PHE A 109 0.61 -7.14 2.87
N VAL A 110 -0.68 -7.46 2.80
CA VAL A 110 -1.53 -7.56 4.00
C VAL A 110 -1.39 -8.98 4.54
N MET A 111 -0.65 -9.09 5.61
CA MET A 111 -0.24 -10.34 6.23
C MET A 111 -1.03 -10.55 7.52
N ASN A 112 -1.71 -11.71 7.65
CA ASN A 112 -2.51 -12.03 8.83
C ASN A 112 -1.62 -12.35 10.05
N GLU A 113 -2.14 -11.99 11.21
CA GLU A 113 -1.55 -12.35 12.50
C GLU A 113 -1.51 -13.86 12.71
#